data_63139a6cc132b0b48719c248b79a42ea
#
_entry.id   63139a6cc132b0b48719c248b79a42ea
#
_cell.length_a   1.000
_cell.length_b   1.000
_cell.length_c   1.000
_cell.angle_alpha   90.00
_cell.angle_beta   90.00
_cell.angle_gamma   90.00
#
_symmetry.space_group_name_H-M   'P 1'
#
loop_
_entity.id
_entity.type
_entity.pdbx_description
1 polymer ?
#
loop_
_entity_poly.entity_id
_entity_poly.type
_entity_poly.pdbx_seq_one_letter_code
_entity_poly.pdbx_strand_id
1 'polypeptide(L)'
;MQDGRIKIYKKPKPAHKMKFTFPEGTTAVMGHTRLTTQGNQKFNFNNHPFYGKADKEFAFAHNGVLYNDKALRKEKHLPKTHIETDSYVAVQLIEKQGKLNFESLKNMAEDVQGNFTFTILDQYNTLCFVKGSSPMFLIYFEQLGLFAYASTESIMSKAMKKSGLNGYRYSRILLSEGDILSIDRNGKTELSAFETFSFQNDFRYPDGYDSHEELLLEMCGCFGVPEDDIIQLLDYGYTADDIEEMLMDSEMLEETISDIKEMNEYEDLWEYGEKIH
;
A
#
# COMPACT_ATOMS: atom_id res chain seq x y z
N MET A 1 -10.75 -17.08 -10.60
CA MET A 1 -12.05 -16.66 -11.15
C MET A 1 -12.71 -17.84 -11.85
N GLN A 2 -13.97 -18.08 -11.60
CA GLN A 2 -14.80 -18.96 -12.42
C GLN A 2 -15.81 -18.07 -13.14
N ASP A 3 -16.07 -18.34 -14.40
CA ASP A 3 -17.12 -17.71 -15.22
C ASP A 3 -16.96 -16.20 -15.52
N GLY A 4 -15.74 -15.68 -15.54
CA GLY A 4 -15.50 -14.25 -15.85
C GLY A 4 -16.05 -13.28 -14.82
N ARG A 5 -16.23 -13.72 -13.56
CA ARG A 5 -16.72 -12.88 -12.46
C ARG A 5 -15.70 -12.78 -11.36
N ILE A 6 -15.57 -11.59 -10.81
CA ILE A 6 -14.73 -11.34 -9.65
C ILE A 6 -15.45 -11.88 -8.40
N LYS A 7 -14.73 -12.68 -7.60
CA LYS A 7 -15.19 -13.12 -6.29
C LYS A 7 -14.36 -12.42 -5.21
N ILE A 8 -15.01 -11.59 -4.42
CA ILE A 8 -14.39 -10.91 -3.29
C ILE A 8 -14.81 -11.60 -2.00
N TYR A 9 -13.83 -12.02 -1.21
CA TYR A 9 -14.03 -12.56 0.12
C TYR A 9 -13.21 -11.76 1.12
N LYS A 10 -13.88 -11.10 2.06
CA LYS A 10 -13.25 -10.28 3.07
C LYS A 10 -13.94 -10.42 4.42
N LYS A 11 -13.14 -10.39 5.48
CA LYS A 11 -13.62 -10.43 6.88
C LYS A 11 -12.72 -9.56 7.75
N PRO A 12 -13.25 -8.97 8.82
CA PRO A 12 -12.49 -8.19 9.78
C PRO A 12 -11.73 -9.13 10.75
N LYS A 13 -10.79 -9.91 10.21
CA LYS A 13 -9.98 -10.88 10.95
C LYS A 13 -8.56 -10.90 10.41
N PRO A 14 -7.56 -11.16 11.27
CA PRO A 14 -6.18 -11.39 10.82
C PRO A 14 -6.11 -12.50 9.77
N ALA A 15 -5.25 -12.34 8.76
CA ALA A 15 -5.14 -13.28 7.64
C ALA A 15 -4.86 -14.73 8.08
N HIS A 16 -4.03 -14.93 9.11
CA HIS A 16 -3.71 -16.26 9.65
C HIS A 16 -4.92 -16.99 10.28
N LYS A 17 -6.00 -16.26 10.60
CA LYS A 17 -7.27 -16.82 11.12
C LYS A 17 -8.32 -17.04 10.02
N MET A 18 -7.99 -16.69 8.78
CA MET A 18 -8.88 -16.87 7.64
C MET A 18 -8.58 -18.19 6.92
N LYS A 19 -9.63 -18.87 6.49
CA LYS A 19 -9.52 -20.04 5.61
C LYS A 19 -9.96 -19.62 4.22
N PHE A 20 -9.12 -19.88 3.25
CA PHE A 20 -9.37 -19.61 1.85
C PHE A 20 -9.48 -20.92 1.09
N THR A 21 -10.43 -21.01 0.19
CA THR A 21 -10.55 -22.09 -0.78
C THR A 21 -10.55 -21.46 -2.15
N PHE A 22 -9.55 -21.79 -2.94
CA PHE A 22 -9.47 -21.33 -4.32
C PHE A 22 -10.12 -22.39 -5.21
N PRO A 23 -11.06 -21.98 -6.09
CA PRO A 23 -11.60 -22.89 -7.10
C PRO A 23 -10.51 -23.47 -7.99
N GLU A 24 -10.72 -24.70 -8.45
CA GLU A 24 -9.83 -25.29 -9.46
C GLU A 24 -9.76 -24.41 -10.71
N GLY A 25 -8.57 -24.26 -11.31
CA GLY A 25 -8.33 -23.39 -12.45
C GLY A 25 -8.21 -21.90 -12.11
N THR A 26 -8.11 -21.54 -10.80
CA THR A 26 -7.81 -20.16 -10.42
C THR A 26 -6.42 -19.76 -10.93
N THR A 27 -6.34 -18.71 -11.74
CA THR A 27 -5.10 -18.23 -12.36
C THR A 27 -4.57 -16.92 -11.76
N ALA A 28 -5.41 -16.16 -11.07
CA ALA A 28 -5.01 -14.93 -10.43
C ALA A 28 -5.69 -14.78 -9.06
N VAL A 29 -4.92 -14.32 -8.08
CA VAL A 29 -5.39 -14.04 -6.70
C VAL A 29 -4.77 -12.74 -6.26
N MET A 30 -5.59 -11.85 -5.72
CA MET A 30 -5.15 -10.64 -5.04
C MET A 30 -5.54 -10.74 -3.57
N GLY A 31 -4.59 -10.54 -2.68
CA GLY A 31 -4.81 -10.51 -1.22
C GLY A 31 -4.39 -9.17 -0.64
N HIS A 32 -5.06 -8.75 0.43
CA HIS A 32 -4.71 -7.55 1.17
C HIS A 32 -4.97 -7.75 2.66
N THR A 33 -4.00 -7.37 3.48
CA THR A 33 -4.17 -7.21 4.93
C THR A 33 -4.16 -5.73 5.23
N ARG A 34 -5.23 -5.24 5.85
CA ARG A 34 -5.41 -3.83 6.13
C ARG A 34 -4.87 -3.49 7.50
N LEU A 35 -4.02 -2.50 7.58
CA LEU A 35 -3.83 -1.69 8.78
C LEU A 35 -4.79 -0.50 8.69
N THR A 36 -5.49 -0.18 9.78
CA THR A 36 -6.60 0.78 9.73
C THR A 36 -6.09 2.18 9.98
N THR A 37 -6.07 3.00 8.97
CA THR A 37 -5.78 4.43 9.06
C THR A 37 -7.08 5.25 9.09
N GLN A 38 -8.07 4.92 8.25
CA GLN A 38 -9.33 5.63 8.12
C GLN A 38 -10.51 4.67 7.95
N GLY A 39 -11.65 4.93 8.59
CA GLY A 39 -12.86 4.11 8.54
C GLY A 39 -12.81 2.88 9.47
N ASN A 40 -13.95 2.46 9.98
CA ASN A 40 -14.05 1.36 10.94
C ASN A 40 -13.86 0.00 10.28
N GLN A 41 -12.79 -0.73 10.65
CA GLN A 41 -12.44 -2.05 10.09
C GLN A 41 -13.45 -3.16 10.40
N LYS A 42 -14.33 -2.98 11.39
CA LYS A 42 -15.39 -3.96 11.70
C LYS A 42 -16.41 -4.08 10.58
N PHE A 43 -16.54 -3.04 9.77
CA PHE A 43 -17.43 -3.04 8.63
C PHE A 43 -16.70 -3.51 7.37
N ASN A 44 -17.12 -4.63 6.81
CA ASN A 44 -16.48 -5.21 5.63
C ASN A 44 -16.45 -4.30 4.40
N PHE A 45 -17.37 -3.35 4.29
CA PHE A 45 -17.37 -2.39 3.19
C PHE A 45 -16.17 -1.45 3.25
N ASN A 46 -15.58 -1.21 4.43
CA ASN A 46 -14.37 -0.42 4.61
C ASN A 46 -13.07 -1.21 4.37
N ASN A 47 -13.14 -2.53 4.17
CA ASN A 47 -11.95 -3.35 4.00
C ASN A 47 -11.66 -3.64 2.53
N HIS A 48 -10.37 -3.74 2.17
CA HIS A 48 -9.95 -4.18 0.85
C HIS A 48 -10.21 -5.67 0.61
N PRO A 49 -10.29 -6.07 -0.66
CA PRO A 49 -10.33 -5.23 -1.83
C PRO A 49 -11.71 -4.60 -2.02
N PHE A 50 -11.73 -3.43 -2.65
CA PHE A 50 -12.99 -2.80 -3.08
C PHE A 50 -13.41 -3.35 -4.43
N TYR A 51 -14.72 -3.49 -4.63
CA TYR A 51 -15.30 -3.76 -5.93
C TYR A 51 -15.51 -2.44 -6.68
N GLY A 52 -15.10 -2.41 -7.94
CA GLY A 52 -15.36 -1.32 -8.86
C GLY A 52 -15.88 -1.83 -10.21
N LYS A 53 -16.58 -0.97 -10.93
CA LYS A 53 -17.15 -1.28 -12.23
C LYS A 53 -17.04 -0.07 -13.19
N ALA A 54 -16.28 -0.25 -14.26
CA ALA A 54 -16.23 0.63 -15.40
C ALA A 54 -16.78 -0.09 -16.64
N ASP A 55 -16.04 -0.17 -17.75
CA ASP A 55 -16.31 -1.10 -18.85
C ASP A 55 -16.06 -2.57 -18.46
N LYS A 56 -15.30 -2.79 -17.38
CA LYS A 56 -15.01 -4.08 -16.78
C LYS A 56 -15.27 -4.03 -15.27
N GLU A 57 -15.56 -5.19 -14.69
CA GLU A 57 -15.53 -5.35 -13.23
C GLU A 57 -14.08 -5.50 -12.76
N PHE A 58 -13.76 -4.90 -11.61
CA PHE A 58 -12.43 -5.00 -11.02
C PHE A 58 -12.48 -5.04 -9.49
N ALA A 59 -11.45 -5.61 -8.91
CA ALA A 59 -11.13 -5.53 -7.50
C ALA A 59 -9.92 -4.60 -7.33
N PHE A 60 -9.95 -3.75 -6.31
CA PHE A 60 -8.97 -2.72 -6.05
C PHE A 60 -8.42 -2.83 -4.64
N ALA A 61 -7.12 -2.80 -4.48
CA ALA A 61 -6.44 -2.72 -3.20
C ALA A 61 -5.41 -1.58 -3.21
N HIS A 62 -5.19 -0.99 -2.04
CA HIS A 62 -4.31 0.14 -1.82
C HIS A 62 -3.37 -0.17 -0.66
N ASN A 63 -2.09 -0.04 -0.88
CA ASN A 63 -1.06 0.04 0.14
C ASN A 63 -0.62 1.49 0.24
N GLY A 64 -0.89 2.15 1.38
CA GLY A 64 -0.60 3.55 1.62
C GLY A 64 -1.80 4.35 2.15
N VAL A 65 -1.70 5.67 2.09
CA VAL A 65 -2.71 6.64 2.57
C VAL A 65 -2.86 7.77 1.56
N LEU A 66 -4.11 8.15 1.26
CA LEU A 66 -4.42 9.32 0.42
C LEU A 66 -4.89 10.49 1.28
N TYR A 67 -4.34 11.66 1.04
CA TYR A 67 -4.59 12.85 1.85
C TYR A 67 -5.70 13.75 1.29
N ASN A 68 -5.93 13.70 -0.04
CA ASN A 68 -6.86 14.59 -0.72
C ASN A 68 -8.22 13.95 -1.06
N ASP A 69 -8.58 12.80 -0.48
CA ASP A 69 -9.80 12.05 -0.80
C ASP A 69 -11.08 12.89 -0.64
N LYS A 70 -11.19 13.68 0.42
CA LYS A 70 -12.35 14.55 0.69
C LYS A 70 -12.45 15.69 -0.32
N ALA A 71 -11.32 16.31 -0.66
CA ALA A 71 -11.26 17.38 -1.66
C ALA A 71 -11.64 16.85 -3.04
N LEU A 72 -11.08 15.71 -3.46
CA LEU A 72 -11.39 15.05 -4.74
C LEU A 72 -12.86 14.66 -4.85
N ARG A 73 -13.47 14.12 -3.80
CA ARG A 73 -14.91 13.79 -3.79
C ARG A 73 -15.76 15.00 -4.11
N LYS A 74 -15.43 16.16 -3.55
CA LYS A 74 -16.14 17.42 -3.75
C LYS A 74 -15.84 18.01 -5.14
N GLU A 75 -14.59 18.13 -5.50
CA GLU A 75 -14.13 18.74 -6.76
C GLU A 75 -14.61 17.95 -7.98
N LYS A 76 -14.39 16.66 -7.95
CA LYS A 76 -14.79 15.76 -9.05
C LYS A 76 -16.27 15.37 -8.99
N HIS A 77 -17.07 15.90 -8.05
CA HIS A 77 -18.49 15.56 -7.89
C HIS A 77 -18.75 14.05 -7.88
N LEU A 78 -17.95 13.30 -7.08
CA LEU A 78 -18.05 11.86 -7.01
C LEU A 78 -19.33 11.42 -6.27
N PRO A 79 -19.90 10.26 -6.60
CA PRO A 79 -21.10 9.76 -5.95
C PRO A 79 -20.93 9.60 -4.44
N LYS A 80 -21.98 9.90 -3.67
CA LYS A 80 -21.98 9.63 -2.23
C LYS A 80 -21.83 8.13 -1.98
N THR A 81 -21.05 7.77 -0.97
CA THR A 81 -20.79 6.39 -0.57
C THR A 81 -20.84 6.26 0.95
N HIS A 82 -21.11 5.05 1.43
CA HIS A 82 -20.99 4.68 2.83
C HIS A 82 -19.62 4.10 3.17
N ILE A 83 -18.73 3.99 2.18
CA ILE A 83 -17.34 3.57 2.38
C ILE A 83 -16.55 4.77 2.88
N GLU A 84 -15.94 4.61 4.04
CA GLU A 84 -15.33 5.71 4.81
C GLU A 84 -13.83 5.85 4.55
N THR A 85 -13.21 4.91 3.81
CA THR A 85 -11.77 4.93 3.55
C THR A 85 -11.38 5.92 2.46
N ASP A 86 -10.21 6.49 2.61
CA ASP A 86 -9.53 7.32 1.61
C ASP A 86 -9.40 6.60 0.26
N SER A 87 -8.94 5.36 0.29
CA SER A 87 -8.67 4.51 -0.87
C SER A 87 -9.82 4.40 -1.87
N TYR A 88 -11.08 4.51 -1.40
CA TYR A 88 -12.24 4.31 -2.28
C TYR A 88 -12.43 5.44 -3.29
N VAL A 89 -11.83 6.60 -3.06
CA VAL A 89 -11.85 7.71 -4.03
C VAL A 89 -11.21 7.29 -5.36
N ALA A 90 -10.12 6.52 -5.32
CA ALA A 90 -9.44 6.03 -6.51
C ALA A 90 -10.33 5.09 -7.34
N VAL A 91 -11.12 4.22 -6.68
CA VAL A 91 -12.14 3.41 -7.36
C VAL A 91 -13.17 4.28 -8.06
N GLN A 92 -13.70 5.28 -7.37
CA GLN A 92 -14.71 6.20 -7.94
C GLN A 92 -14.17 7.03 -9.11
N LEU A 93 -12.90 7.41 -9.09
CA LEU A 93 -12.24 8.11 -10.20
C LEU A 93 -12.16 7.24 -11.45
N ILE A 94 -11.83 5.95 -11.31
CA ILE A 94 -11.83 4.99 -12.42
C ILE A 94 -13.26 4.77 -12.94
N GLU A 95 -14.22 4.55 -12.06
CA GLU A 95 -15.63 4.36 -12.42
C GLU A 95 -16.20 5.56 -13.19
N LYS A 96 -15.86 6.78 -12.75
CA LYS A 96 -16.29 8.02 -13.41
C LYS A 96 -15.77 8.14 -14.83
N GLN A 97 -14.56 7.66 -15.12
CA GLN A 97 -13.99 7.65 -16.46
C GLN A 97 -14.64 6.58 -17.36
N GLY A 98 -15.36 5.60 -16.79
CA GLY A 98 -16.12 4.59 -17.50
C GLY A 98 -15.26 3.53 -18.22
N LYS A 99 -13.95 3.54 -18.03
CA LYS A 99 -13.00 2.58 -18.62
C LYS A 99 -11.94 2.20 -17.60
N LEU A 100 -11.46 0.95 -17.69
CA LEU A 100 -10.29 0.48 -16.97
C LEU A 100 -9.17 0.19 -17.97
N ASN A 101 -8.28 1.14 -18.17
CA ASN A 101 -7.12 1.09 -19.08
C ASN A 101 -5.97 1.96 -18.55
N PHE A 102 -4.86 2.01 -19.24
CA PHE A 102 -3.70 2.83 -18.83
C PHE A 102 -4.03 4.31 -18.67
N GLU A 103 -4.86 4.87 -19.55
CA GLU A 103 -5.25 6.28 -19.51
C GLU A 103 -6.05 6.58 -18.24
N SER A 104 -7.05 5.74 -17.91
CA SER A 104 -7.85 5.95 -16.70
C SER A 104 -7.05 5.72 -15.41
N LEU A 105 -6.10 4.78 -15.43
CA LEU A 105 -5.20 4.55 -14.30
C LEU A 105 -4.22 5.71 -14.12
N LYS A 106 -3.68 6.24 -15.23
CA LYS A 106 -2.83 7.42 -15.23
C LYS A 106 -3.58 8.62 -14.65
N ASN A 107 -4.74 8.98 -15.19
CA ASN A 107 -5.53 10.12 -14.73
C ASN A 107 -5.92 9.99 -13.25
N MET A 108 -6.27 8.77 -12.79
CA MET A 108 -6.57 8.52 -11.38
C MET A 108 -5.33 8.72 -10.51
N ALA A 109 -4.16 8.21 -10.93
CA ALA A 109 -2.92 8.32 -10.19
C ALA A 109 -2.40 9.77 -10.10
N GLU A 110 -2.63 10.58 -11.14
CA GLU A 110 -2.28 12.01 -11.18
C GLU A 110 -3.26 12.90 -10.39
N ASP A 111 -4.50 12.44 -10.18
CA ASP A 111 -5.49 13.15 -9.36
C ASP A 111 -5.26 12.95 -7.86
N VAL A 112 -4.77 11.78 -7.42
CA VAL A 112 -4.62 11.46 -6.00
C VAL A 112 -3.31 12.01 -5.43
N GLN A 113 -3.33 12.39 -4.16
CA GLN A 113 -2.16 12.83 -3.40
C GLN A 113 -2.00 11.95 -2.17
N GLY A 114 -0.78 11.52 -1.91
CA GLY A 114 -0.46 10.65 -0.79
C GLY A 114 0.50 9.54 -1.17
N ASN A 115 0.80 8.68 -0.21
CA ASN A 115 1.61 7.50 -0.45
C ASN A 115 0.74 6.36 -0.93
N PHE A 116 1.09 5.75 -2.05
CA PHE A 116 0.29 4.66 -2.57
C PHE A 116 1.07 3.69 -3.45
N THR A 117 0.61 2.46 -3.44
CA THR A 117 0.74 1.48 -4.52
C THR A 117 -0.61 0.80 -4.66
N PHE A 118 -1.22 0.94 -5.83
CA PHE A 118 -2.50 0.31 -6.11
C PHE A 118 -2.30 -1.01 -6.84
N THR A 119 -3.11 -1.99 -6.45
CA THR A 119 -3.22 -3.27 -7.14
C THR A 119 -4.66 -3.44 -7.63
N ILE A 120 -4.83 -3.68 -8.91
CA ILE A 120 -6.14 -3.82 -9.56
C ILE A 120 -6.18 -5.15 -10.30
N LEU A 121 -7.19 -5.97 -10.02
CA LEU A 121 -7.43 -7.23 -10.71
C LEU A 121 -8.79 -7.17 -11.43
N ASP A 122 -8.79 -7.25 -12.77
CA ASP A 122 -10.01 -7.19 -13.56
C ASP A 122 -10.66 -8.58 -13.77
N GLN A 123 -11.88 -8.59 -14.28
CA GLN A 123 -12.66 -9.81 -14.56
C GLN A 123 -12.03 -10.73 -15.62
N TYR A 124 -11.05 -10.26 -16.38
CA TYR A 124 -10.34 -11.03 -17.41
C TYR A 124 -9.00 -11.58 -16.94
N ASN A 125 -8.69 -11.47 -15.64
CA ASN A 125 -7.41 -11.83 -15.02
C ASN A 125 -6.24 -10.93 -15.44
N THR A 126 -6.50 -9.69 -15.79
CA THR A 126 -5.44 -8.69 -15.93
C THR A 126 -5.17 -8.11 -14.54
N LEU A 127 -3.92 -8.19 -14.12
CA LEU A 127 -3.42 -7.62 -12.88
C LEU A 127 -2.64 -6.35 -13.23
N CYS A 128 -3.08 -5.21 -12.68
CA CYS A 128 -2.40 -3.94 -12.87
C CYS A 128 -1.83 -3.46 -11.54
N PHE A 129 -0.61 -2.92 -11.60
CA PHE A 129 0.03 -2.21 -10.51
C PHE A 129 0.24 -0.76 -10.91
N VAL A 130 -0.16 0.16 -10.05
CA VAL A 130 0.12 1.60 -10.19
C VAL A 130 1.04 1.98 -9.05
N LYS A 131 2.32 2.17 -9.37
CA LYS A 131 3.38 2.36 -8.39
C LYS A 131 3.58 3.85 -8.08
N GLY A 132 3.08 4.29 -6.94
CA GLY A 132 3.46 5.56 -6.32
C GLY A 132 4.65 5.38 -5.38
N SER A 133 4.69 6.09 -4.25
CA SER A 133 5.80 6.04 -3.29
C SER A 133 5.82 4.77 -2.43
N SER A 134 4.65 4.20 -2.07
CA SER A 134 4.60 3.02 -1.17
C SER A 134 5.33 1.80 -1.72
N PRO A 135 6.02 1.01 -0.86
CA PRO A 135 6.87 -0.07 -1.30
C PRO A 135 6.12 -1.22 -1.96
N MET A 136 6.81 -1.90 -2.87
CA MET A 136 6.33 -3.09 -3.55
C MET A 136 7.48 -4.00 -3.96
N PHE A 137 7.33 -5.29 -3.73
CA PHE A 137 8.25 -6.33 -4.15
C PHE A 137 7.55 -7.30 -5.10
N LEU A 138 7.94 -7.29 -6.36
CA LEU A 138 7.37 -8.13 -7.43
C LEU A 138 8.42 -9.05 -8.02
N ILE A 139 8.11 -10.33 -8.12
CA ILE A 139 9.00 -11.35 -8.67
C ILE A 139 8.28 -12.24 -9.69
N TYR A 140 9.06 -12.83 -10.58
CA TYR A 140 8.60 -13.81 -11.56
C TYR A 140 9.41 -15.10 -11.43
N PHE A 141 8.72 -16.22 -11.24
CA PHE A 141 9.29 -17.56 -11.24
C PHE A 141 9.18 -18.16 -12.66
N GLU A 142 10.27 -18.12 -13.42
CA GLU A 142 10.28 -18.61 -14.79
C GLU A 142 9.87 -20.08 -14.93
N GLN A 143 10.35 -20.92 -14.01
CA GLN A 143 10.06 -22.36 -14.01
C GLN A 143 8.58 -22.68 -13.73
N LEU A 144 7.86 -21.78 -13.11
CA LEU A 144 6.47 -21.93 -12.70
C LEU A 144 5.50 -21.11 -13.57
N GLY A 145 6.01 -20.16 -14.36
CA GLY A 145 5.18 -19.18 -15.04
C GLY A 145 4.35 -18.32 -14.06
N LEU A 146 4.90 -18.05 -12.88
CA LEU A 146 4.18 -17.45 -11.76
C LEU A 146 4.76 -16.08 -11.41
N PHE A 147 3.90 -15.06 -11.40
CA PHE A 147 4.19 -13.78 -10.75
C PHE A 147 3.74 -13.82 -9.29
N ALA A 148 4.54 -13.27 -8.40
CA ALA A 148 4.17 -13.10 -7.00
C ALA A 148 4.60 -11.70 -6.52
N TYR A 149 3.77 -11.08 -5.69
CA TYR A 149 4.06 -9.75 -5.13
C TYR A 149 3.73 -9.68 -3.65
N ALA A 150 4.41 -8.78 -2.97
CA ALA A 150 4.16 -8.38 -1.58
C ALA A 150 4.49 -6.89 -1.43
N SER A 151 4.11 -6.27 -0.32
CA SER A 151 4.52 -4.90 -0.03
C SER A 151 6.03 -4.81 0.19
N THR A 152 6.65 -5.78 0.88
CA THR A 152 8.10 -5.79 1.13
C THR A 152 8.76 -7.12 0.77
N GLU A 153 10.10 -7.08 0.61
CA GLU A 153 10.94 -8.27 0.38
C GLU A 153 10.90 -9.23 1.58
N SER A 154 10.87 -8.71 2.79
CA SER A 154 10.79 -9.49 4.03
C SER A 154 9.51 -10.35 4.07
N ILE A 155 8.36 -9.73 3.77
CA ILE A 155 7.08 -10.44 3.68
C ILE A 155 7.13 -11.53 2.61
N MET A 156 7.67 -11.22 1.42
CA MET A 156 7.82 -12.18 0.33
C MET A 156 8.70 -13.36 0.74
N SER A 157 9.86 -13.09 1.36
CA SER A 157 10.79 -14.12 1.80
C SER A 157 10.17 -15.05 2.85
N LYS A 158 9.42 -14.49 3.82
CA LYS A 158 8.67 -15.27 4.81
C LYS A 158 7.58 -16.14 4.14
N ALA A 159 6.87 -15.59 3.16
CA ALA A 159 5.85 -16.31 2.40
C ALA A 159 6.43 -17.45 1.56
N MET A 160 7.54 -17.22 0.87
CA MET A 160 8.25 -18.22 0.06
C MET A 160 8.72 -19.41 0.92
N LYS A 161 9.28 -19.14 2.10
CA LYS A 161 9.69 -20.20 3.04
C LYS A 161 8.50 -21.05 3.48
N LYS A 162 7.35 -20.42 3.81
CA LYS A 162 6.14 -21.12 4.26
C LYS A 162 5.44 -21.90 3.15
N SER A 163 5.54 -21.46 1.90
CA SER A 163 4.93 -22.14 0.74
C SER A 163 5.84 -23.13 0.03
N GLY A 164 7.10 -23.28 0.47
CA GLY A 164 8.08 -24.18 -0.16
C GLY A 164 8.62 -23.64 -1.50
N LEU A 165 8.40 -22.34 -1.79
CA LEU A 165 8.88 -21.72 -3.03
C LEU A 165 10.32 -21.21 -2.94
N ASN A 166 10.95 -21.24 -1.79
CA ASN A 166 12.31 -20.75 -1.55
C ASN A 166 13.41 -21.54 -2.32
N GLY A 167 13.09 -22.71 -2.89
CA GLY A 167 13.99 -23.49 -3.74
C GLY A 167 13.94 -23.11 -5.22
N TYR A 168 12.99 -22.29 -5.65
CA TYR A 168 12.85 -21.88 -7.05
C TYR A 168 13.62 -20.59 -7.32
N ARG A 169 14.22 -20.49 -8.51
CA ARG A 169 14.84 -19.25 -8.99
C ARG A 169 13.74 -18.28 -9.43
N TYR A 170 13.96 -17.02 -9.16
CA TYR A 170 13.07 -15.94 -9.59
C TYR A 170 13.87 -14.75 -10.12
N SER A 171 13.23 -13.96 -10.96
CA SER A 171 13.71 -12.66 -11.40
C SER A 171 12.89 -11.58 -10.70
N ARG A 172 13.56 -10.56 -10.15
CA ARG A 172 12.89 -9.38 -9.59
C ARG A 172 12.45 -8.45 -10.71
N ILE A 173 11.21 -7.98 -10.65
CA ILE A 173 10.69 -6.94 -11.53
C ILE A 173 10.71 -5.65 -10.75
N LEU A 174 11.52 -4.71 -11.19
CA LEU A 174 11.65 -3.40 -10.56
C LEU A 174 10.63 -2.45 -11.18
N LEU A 175 9.83 -1.82 -10.33
CA LEU A 175 8.96 -0.71 -10.70
C LEU A 175 9.44 0.53 -9.98
N SER A 176 9.60 1.60 -10.74
CA SER A 176 9.87 2.93 -10.22
C SER A 176 8.57 3.65 -9.88
N GLU A 177 8.65 4.62 -9.00
CA GLU A 177 7.54 5.54 -8.80
C GLU A 177 7.15 6.20 -10.14
N GLY A 178 5.85 6.27 -10.42
CA GLY A 178 5.32 6.69 -11.72
C GLY A 178 5.01 5.55 -12.70
N ASP A 179 5.40 4.32 -12.42
CA ASP A 179 5.14 3.18 -13.31
C ASP A 179 3.71 2.61 -13.17
N ILE A 180 3.14 2.23 -14.31
CA ILE A 180 1.91 1.43 -14.37
C ILE A 180 2.23 0.14 -15.13
N LEU A 181 2.27 -0.97 -14.42
CA LEU A 181 2.48 -2.30 -15.00
C LEU A 181 1.16 -3.05 -15.13
N SER A 182 0.91 -3.62 -16.30
CA SER A 182 -0.18 -4.56 -16.55
C SER A 182 0.38 -5.94 -16.84
N ILE A 183 -0.20 -6.98 -16.24
CA ILE A 183 0.11 -8.39 -16.49
C ILE A 183 -1.19 -9.08 -16.91
N ASP A 184 -1.28 -9.54 -18.16
CA ASP A 184 -2.47 -10.22 -18.66
C ASP A 184 -2.54 -11.69 -18.19
N ARG A 185 -3.67 -12.34 -18.46
CA ARG A 185 -3.90 -13.76 -18.12
C ARG A 185 -2.88 -14.73 -18.70
N ASN A 186 -2.12 -14.35 -19.71
CA ASN A 186 -1.09 -15.17 -20.37
C ASN A 186 0.32 -14.84 -19.85
N GLY A 187 0.43 -13.90 -18.93
CA GLY A 187 1.70 -13.41 -18.39
C GLY A 187 2.39 -12.37 -19.28
N LYS A 188 1.72 -11.84 -20.31
CA LYS A 188 2.23 -10.73 -21.10
C LYS A 188 2.21 -9.47 -20.25
N THR A 189 3.33 -8.78 -20.20
CA THR A 189 3.49 -7.52 -19.47
C THR A 189 3.45 -6.33 -20.41
N GLU A 190 2.80 -5.26 -20.00
CA GLU A 190 2.81 -3.95 -20.65
C GLU A 190 3.07 -2.87 -19.61
N LEU A 191 3.91 -1.90 -19.94
CA LEU A 191 4.31 -0.81 -19.06
C LEU A 191 3.80 0.51 -19.62
N SER A 192 3.30 1.38 -18.74
CA SER A 192 2.96 2.76 -18.98
C SER A 192 3.46 3.60 -17.81
N ALA A 193 3.28 4.91 -17.85
CA ALA A 193 3.72 5.80 -16.79
C ALA A 193 2.70 6.91 -16.54
N PHE A 194 2.77 7.49 -15.34
CA PHE A 194 2.05 8.69 -14.92
C PHE A 194 3.03 9.69 -14.30
N GLU A 195 2.64 10.97 -14.28
CA GLU A 195 3.45 12.00 -13.63
C GLU A 195 3.23 11.92 -12.12
N THR A 196 4.33 11.71 -11.39
CA THR A 196 4.28 11.68 -9.93
C THR A 196 4.16 13.09 -9.38
N PHE A 197 3.38 13.26 -8.33
CA PHE A 197 3.28 14.53 -7.64
C PHE A 197 4.63 14.82 -6.96
N SER A 198 5.34 15.85 -7.43
CA SER A 198 6.58 16.29 -6.78
C SER A 198 6.25 17.20 -5.61
N PHE A 199 6.53 16.75 -4.41
CA PHE A 199 6.36 17.51 -3.15
C PHE A 199 7.12 18.85 -3.11
N GLN A 200 8.04 19.09 -4.03
CA GLN A 200 8.94 20.24 -3.94
C GLN A 200 8.32 21.60 -4.30
N ASN A 201 7.16 21.68 -4.96
CA ASN A 201 6.70 22.97 -5.47
C ASN A 201 5.28 23.44 -5.09
N ASP A 202 4.36 22.59 -4.62
CA ASP A 202 2.96 23.02 -4.38
C ASP A 202 2.21 22.26 -3.28
N PHE A 203 2.89 21.69 -2.29
CA PHE A 203 2.22 20.95 -1.24
C PHE A 203 1.45 21.90 -0.31
N ARG A 204 0.12 21.82 -0.35
CA ARG A 204 -0.75 22.26 0.74
C ARG A 204 -1.13 21.03 1.54
N TYR A 205 -0.70 21.01 2.80
CA TYR A 205 -1.17 19.98 3.73
C TYR A 205 -2.70 19.95 3.77
N PRO A 206 -3.32 18.78 4.04
CA PRO A 206 -4.76 18.71 4.26
C PRO A 206 -5.20 19.76 5.27
N ASP A 207 -6.42 20.27 5.14
CA ASP A 207 -6.97 21.25 6.10
C ASP A 207 -6.78 20.73 7.54
N GLY A 208 -5.96 21.43 8.32
CA GLY A 208 -5.70 21.10 9.72
C GLY A 208 -4.27 20.65 10.04
N TYR A 209 -3.38 20.54 9.05
CA TYR A 209 -1.97 20.22 9.28
C TYR A 209 -1.06 21.31 8.76
N ASP A 210 -0.10 21.71 9.59
CA ASP A 210 0.86 22.77 9.28
C ASP A 210 2.19 22.22 8.73
N SER A 211 2.46 20.89 8.90
CA SER A 211 3.68 20.23 8.44
C SER A 211 3.47 18.75 8.08
N HIS A 212 4.41 18.17 7.31
CA HIS A 212 4.44 16.73 7.04
C HIS A 212 4.65 15.91 8.31
N GLU A 213 5.44 16.42 9.24
CA GLU A 213 5.70 15.80 10.52
C GLU A 213 4.44 15.70 11.39
N GLU A 214 3.60 16.74 11.40
CA GLU A 214 2.33 16.73 12.15
C GLU A 214 1.36 15.69 11.58
N LEU A 215 1.28 15.58 10.26
CA LEU A 215 0.51 14.53 9.59
C LEU A 215 1.07 13.14 9.89
N LEU A 216 2.40 12.99 9.88
CA LEU A 216 3.10 11.75 10.22
C LEU A 216 2.77 11.29 11.64
N LEU A 217 2.80 12.20 12.62
CA LEU A 217 2.48 11.88 14.02
C LEU A 217 1.05 11.35 14.18
N GLU A 218 0.07 11.95 13.50
CA GLU A 218 -1.30 11.45 13.52
C GLU A 218 -1.41 10.06 12.84
N MET A 219 -0.73 9.87 11.71
CA MET A 219 -0.65 8.57 11.05
C MET A 219 -0.06 7.52 11.99
N CYS A 220 1.08 7.78 12.59
CA CYS A 220 1.76 6.86 13.50
C CYS A 220 0.88 6.50 14.71
N GLY A 221 0.13 7.45 15.23
CA GLY A 221 -0.88 7.20 16.27
C GLY A 221 -1.95 6.20 15.83
N CYS A 222 -2.37 6.24 14.56
CA CYS A 222 -3.29 5.25 13.99
C CYS A 222 -2.67 3.85 13.87
N PHE A 223 -1.34 3.77 13.73
CA PHE A 223 -0.58 2.51 13.72
C PHE A 223 -0.26 2.00 15.13
N GLY A 224 -0.59 2.79 16.17
CA GLY A 224 -0.31 2.46 17.55
C GLY A 224 1.16 2.66 17.94
N VAL A 225 1.90 3.45 17.14
CA VAL A 225 3.29 3.83 17.43
C VAL A 225 3.22 5.06 18.36
N PRO A 226 3.91 5.03 19.52
CA PRO A 226 3.97 6.17 20.42
C PRO A 226 4.58 7.40 19.75
N GLU A 227 4.01 8.58 19.99
CA GLU A 227 4.51 9.86 19.46
C GLU A 227 5.97 10.10 19.85
N ASP A 228 6.34 9.79 21.09
CA ASP A 228 7.72 9.93 21.58
C ASP A 228 8.73 9.09 20.77
N ASP A 229 8.32 7.91 20.28
CA ASP A 229 9.18 7.06 19.47
C ASP A 229 9.40 7.66 18.07
N ILE A 230 8.39 8.31 17.51
CA ILE A 230 8.51 9.01 16.22
C ILE A 230 9.37 10.26 16.32
N ILE A 231 9.19 11.02 17.39
CA ILE A 231 10.03 12.19 17.65
C ILE A 231 11.51 11.78 17.78
N GLN A 232 11.79 10.66 18.47
CA GLN A 232 13.17 10.15 18.56
C GLN A 232 13.74 9.76 17.19
N LEU A 233 12.95 9.15 16.30
CA LEU A 233 13.39 8.84 14.94
C LEU A 233 13.73 10.11 14.16
N LEU A 234 12.86 11.14 14.23
CA LEU A 234 13.09 12.44 13.58
C LEU A 234 14.34 13.14 14.14
N ASP A 235 14.51 13.16 15.45
CA ASP A 235 15.68 13.74 16.12
C ASP A 235 16.98 13.01 15.76
N TYR A 236 16.91 11.71 15.52
CA TYR A 236 18.04 10.89 15.09
C TYR A 236 18.42 11.13 13.62
N GLY A 237 17.53 11.79 12.86
CA GLY A 237 17.78 12.22 11.47
C GLY A 237 17.03 11.43 10.40
N TYR A 238 16.11 10.55 10.77
CA TYR A 238 15.19 9.95 9.81
C TYR A 238 14.21 11.02 9.30
N THR A 239 13.94 10.98 8.01
CA THR A 239 12.93 11.86 7.41
C THR A 239 11.51 11.30 7.62
N ALA A 240 10.50 12.13 7.47
CA ALA A 240 9.10 11.69 7.51
C ALA A 240 8.84 10.57 6.49
N ASP A 241 9.43 10.66 5.28
CA ASP A 241 9.31 9.65 4.24
C ASP A 241 9.94 8.31 4.65
N ASP A 242 11.11 8.33 5.33
CA ASP A 242 11.76 7.12 5.84
C ASP A 242 10.88 6.42 6.89
N ILE A 243 10.26 7.20 7.77
CA ILE A 243 9.38 6.67 8.83
C ILE A 243 8.09 6.10 8.22
N GLU A 244 7.51 6.75 7.21
CA GLU A 244 6.36 6.21 6.47
C GLU A 244 6.70 4.89 5.78
N GLU A 245 7.90 4.74 5.21
CA GLU A 245 8.35 3.47 4.66
C GLU A 245 8.46 2.39 5.74
N MET A 246 9.01 2.73 6.91
CA MET A 246 9.12 1.81 8.05
C MET A 246 7.76 1.41 8.62
N LEU A 247 6.74 2.28 8.59
CA LEU A 247 5.37 1.93 9.00
C LEU A 247 4.79 0.77 8.17
N MET A 248 5.28 0.56 6.96
CA MET A 248 4.87 -0.57 6.10
C MET A 248 5.57 -1.88 6.46
N ASP A 249 6.65 -1.85 7.25
CA ASP A 249 7.35 -3.01 7.80
C ASP A 249 7.53 -2.84 9.32
N SER A 250 6.52 -3.28 10.07
CA SER A 250 6.47 -3.10 11.53
C SER A 250 7.67 -3.74 12.26
N GLU A 251 8.28 -4.80 11.69
CA GLU A 251 9.47 -5.43 12.27
C GLU A 251 10.69 -4.50 12.14
N MET A 252 10.84 -3.88 10.97
CA MET A 252 11.90 -2.89 10.72
C MET A 252 11.74 -1.65 11.61
N LEU A 253 10.51 -1.16 11.76
CA LEU A 253 10.22 -0.02 12.62
C LEU A 253 10.51 -0.33 14.10
N GLU A 254 10.03 -1.48 14.60
CA GLU A 254 10.27 -1.92 15.99
C GLU A 254 11.76 -2.13 16.27
N GLU A 255 12.52 -2.76 15.35
CA GLU A 255 13.97 -2.92 15.47
C GLU A 255 14.67 -1.55 15.49
N THR A 256 14.32 -0.64 14.57
CA THR A 256 14.95 0.69 14.49
C THR A 256 14.68 1.51 15.76
N ILE A 257 13.44 1.52 16.26
CA ILE A 257 13.09 2.19 17.52
C ILE A 257 13.87 1.57 18.70
N SER A 258 13.97 0.25 18.75
CA SER A 258 14.71 -0.46 19.79
C SER A 258 16.19 -0.09 19.79
N ASP A 259 16.80 -0.07 18.61
CA ASP A 259 18.22 0.27 18.45
C ASP A 259 18.52 1.70 18.90
N ILE A 260 17.64 2.66 18.55
CA ILE A 260 17.80 4.07 18.96
C ILE A 260 17.63 4.21 20.48
N LYS A 261 16.66 3.53 21.08
CA LYS A 261 16.47 3.55 22.54
C LYS A 261 17.70 2.98 23.26
N GLU A 262 18.25 1.87 22.75
CA GLU A 262 19.45 1.27 23.31
C GLU A 262 20.67 2.21 23.20
N MET A 263 20.82 2.91 22.09
CA MET A 263 21.89 3.90 21.90
C MET A 263 21.72 5.11 22.85
N ASN A 264 20.53 5.64 23.01
CA ASN A 264 20.26 6.75 23.91
C ASN A 264 20.52 6.36 25.38
N GLU A 265 20.19 5.13 25.81
CA GLU A 265 20.54 4.63 27.14
C GLU A 265 22.05 4.57 27.37
N TYR A 266 22.83 4.21 26.34
CA TYR A 266 24.30 4.20 26.41
C TYR A 266 24.89 5.62 26.52
N GLU A 267 24.35 6.60 25.79
CA GLU A 267 24.78 8.00 25.86
C GLU A 267 24.49 8.61 27.22
N ASP A 268 23.32 8.36 27.81
CA ASP A 268 22.96 8.83 29.15
C ASP A 268 23.89 8.24 30.24
N LEU A 269 24.28 6.98 30.10
CA LEU A 269 25.23 6.34 31.01
C LEU A 269 26.64 6.92 30.91
N TRP A 270 27.06 7.33 29.72
CA TRP A 270 28.34 8.00 29.50
C TRP A 270 28.37 9.41 30.11
N GLU A 271 27.33 10.21 29.89
CA GLU A 271 27.21 11.55 30.49
C GLU A 271 27.16 11.51 32.03
N TYR A 272 26.56 10.45 32.61
CA TYR A 272 26.55 10.25 34.06
C TYR A 272 27.92 9.84 34.59
N GLY A 273 28.70 9.10 33.82
CA GLY A 273 30.05 8.68 34.17
C GLY A 273 31.09 9.81 34.16
N GLU A 274 30.95 10.80 33.26
CA GLU A 274 31.83 11.97 33.23
C GLU A 274 31.55 13.02 34.32
N LYS A 275 30.35 13.02 34.89
CA LYS A 275 29.97 13.94 36.01
C LYS A 275 30.43 13.46 37.39
N ILE A 276 31.06 12.25 37.48
CA ILE A 276 31.51 11.65 38.73
C ILE A 276 33.07 11.67 38.86
N HIS A 277 33.78 12.18 37.89
CA HIS A 277 35.20 12.41 37.92
C HIS A 277 35.52 13.89 37.76
#